data_58b07c61612f5ee362ae27186f73cfc8
#
_entry.id   58b07c61612f5ee362ae27186f73cfc8
#
_cell.length_a   1.000
_cell.length_b   1.000
_cell.length_c   1.000
_cell.angle_alpha   90.00
_cell.angle_beta   90.00
_cell.angle_gamma   90.00
#
_symmetry.space_group_name_H-M   'P 1'
#
loop_
_entity.id
_entity.type
_entity.pdbx_description
1 polymer ?
#
loop_
_entity_poly.entity_id
_entity_poly.type
_entity_poly.pdbx_seq_one_letter_code
_entity_poly.pdbx_strand_id
1 'polypeptide(L)'
;MYLIFDCSSIEKPVSYSVPFSDTFAWPKMLHLSWIILDKDLKPIKDENHVIEPDGFEITSDIEQRCQLSKEDIEAKGQPLEKVLKAFDKGLSEAYYVLAHNLRFNENVLAAEYVRKGIDHSLFRKDRICLMQESTFFCKLPSKTGGYKWPTITELHAIIFQKAYSPPNNARADVIAATRCFKALKMGKQLDDLFDDE
;
A
#
# COMPACT_ATOMS: atom_id res chain seq x y z
N MET A 1 4.80 -3.27 16.59
CA MET A 1 4.04 -3.98 15.53
C MET A 1 3.99 -3.13 14.28
N TYR A 2 4.11 -3.75 13.11
CA TYR A 2 4.22 -3.11 11.80
C TYR A 2 3.01 -3.49 10.95
N LEU A 3 2.26 -2.51 10.46
CA LEU A 3 1.21 -2.73 9.47
C LEU A 3 1.73 -2.33 8.10
N ILE A 4 1.86 -3.28 7.20
CA ILE A 4 2.25 -3.04 5.80
C ILE A 4 0.98 -3.16 4.96
N PHE A 5 0.68 -2.16 4.13
CA PHE A 5 -0.52 -2.17 3.30
C PHE A 5 -0.24 -1.68 1.88
N ASP A 6 -1.12 -2.05 0.98
CA ASP A 6 -1.18 -1.55 -0.38
C ASP A 6 -2.62 -1.48 -0.87
N CYS A 7 -2.91 -0.54 -1.77
CA CYS A 7 -4.22 -0.41 -2.38
C CYS A 7 -4.13 -0.28 -3.91
N SER A 8 -5.12 -0.86 -4.59
CA SER A 8 -5.32 -0.61 -6.01
C SER A 8 -6.51 0.31 -6.21
N SER A 9 -6.36 1.29 -7.09
CA SER A 9 -7.38 2.28 -7.44
C SER A 9 -7.78 2.19 -8.90
N ILE A 10 -9.01 2.61 -9.21
CA ILE A 10 -9.58 2.54 -10.56
C ILE A 10 -8.84 3.41 -11.59
N GLU A 11 -8.16 4.46 -11.13
CA GLU A 11 -7.41 5.40 -11.97
C GLU A 11 -6.23 6.01 -11.21
N LYS A 12 -5.47 6.89 -11.84
CA LYS A 12 -4.42 7.68 -11.18
C LYS A 12 -5.03 8.92 -10.55
N PRO A 13 -4.43 9.46 -9.47
CA PRO A 13 -4.87 10.74 -8.93
C PRO A 13 -4.65 11.86 -9.97
N VAL A 14 -5.52 12.86 -9.95
CA VAL A 14 -5.40 14.07 -10.81
C VAL A 14 -4.07 14.77 -10.53
N SER A 15 -3.70 14.86 -9.26
CA SER A 15 -2.41 15.42 -8.82
C SER A 15 -2.03 14.89 -7.44
N TYR A 16 -0.75 14.60 -7.24
CA TYR A 16 -0.21 14.25 -5.93
C TYR A 16 -0.06 15.45 -4.98
N SER A 17 -0.23 16.69 -5.48
CA SER A 17 -0.10 17.90 -4.66
C SER A 17 -1.41 18.30 -3.98
N VAL A 18 -2.52 17.71 -4.38
CA VAL A 18 -3.85 18.00 -3.85
C VAL A 18 -4.05 17.24 -2.53
N PRO A 19 -4.63 17.88 -1.48
CA PRO A 19 -4.90 17.19 -0.23
C PRO A 19 -5.96 16.09 -0.43
N PHE A 20 -5.90 15.02 0.37
CA PHE A 20 -6.85 13.89 0.31
C PHE A 20 -8.30 14.30 0.61
N SER A 21 -8.50 15.43 1.29
CA SER A 21 -9.82 16.01 1.54
C SER A 21 -10.54 16.48 0.28
N ASP A 22 -9.81 16.79 -0.79
CA ASP A 22 -10.38 16.96 -2.12
C ASP A 22 -10.58 15.58 -2.76
N THR A 23 -11.67 14.95 -2.41
CA THR A 23 -11.99 13.59 -2.83
C THR A 23 -12.20 13.41 -4.32
N PHE A 24 -12.44 14.49 -5.08
CA PHE A 24 -12.55 14.44 -6.54
C PHE A 24 -11.19 14.30 -7.22
N ALA A 25 -10.11 14.75 -6.58
CA ALA A 25 -8.76 14.65 -7.10
C ALA A 25 -8.11 13.28 -6.86
N TRP A 26 -8.66 12.48 -5.94
CA TRP A 26 -8.17 11.16 -5.60
C TRP A 26 -9.08 10.05 -6.14
N PRO A 27 -8.51 8.98 -6.73
CA PRO A 27 -9.30 7.91 -7.31
C PRO A 27 -10.03 7.10 -6.26
N LYS A 28 -11.10 6.41 -6.67
CA LYS A 28 -11.76 5.40 -5.84
C LYS A 28 -10.90 4.16 -5.71
N MET A 29 -10.91 3.59 -4.51
CA MET A 29 -10.19 2.35 -4.19
C MET A 29 -11.05 1.14 -4.56
N LEU A 30 -10.42 0.13 -5.16
CA LEU A 30 -11.06 -1.12 -5.55
C LEU A 30 -10.55 -2.34 -4.78
N HIS A 31 -9.32 -2.24 -4.26
CA HIS A 31 -8.67 -3.35 -3.57
C HIS A 31 -7.81 -2.80 -2.43
N LEU A 32 -7.90 -3.39 -1.26
CA LEU A 32 -7.06 -3.08 -0.11
C LEU A 32 -6.55 -4.37 0.53
N SER A 33 -5.25 -4.46 0.70
CA SER A 33 -4.62 -5.59 1.37
C SER A 33 -3.61 -5.12 2.40
N TRP A 34 -3.52 -5.81 3.54
CA TRP A 34 -2.51 -5.51 4.57
C TRP A 34 -2.05 -6.74 5.33
N ILE A 35 -0.82 -6.65 5.83
CA ILE A 35 -0.21 -7.66 6.68
C ILE A 35 0.29 -6.96 7.94
N ILE A 36 -0.03 -7.52 9.11
CA ILE A 36 0.52 -7.04 10.39
C ILE A 36 1.59 -8.02 10.86
N LEU A 37 2.77 -7.47 11.15
CA LEU A 37 3.89 -8.22 11.73
C LEU A 37 4.06 -7.83 13.20
N ASP A 38 4.45 -8.82 14.02
CA ASP A 38 4.92 -8.58 15.37
C ASP A 38 6.35 -8.00 15.40
N LYS A 39 6.90 -7.79 16.59
CA LYS A 39 8.28 -7.30 16.76
C LYS A 39 9.34 -8.24 16.17
N ASP A 40 9.07 -9.54 16.12
CA ASP A 40 9.97 -10.55 15.58
C ASP A 40 9.77 -10.76 14.07
N LEU A 41 9.03 -9.83 13.42
CA LEU A 41 8.68 -9.85 12.00
C LEU A 41 7.87 -11.09 11.57
N LYS A 42 7.14 -11.71 12.50
CA LYS A 42 6.22 -12.80 12.18
C LYS A 42 4.85 -12.25 11.82
N PRO A 43 4.20 -12.74 10.77
CA PRO A 43 2.85 -12.30 10.42
C PRO A 43 1.85 -12.79 11.46
N ILE A 44 1.07 -11.85 12.01
CA ILE A 44 0.00 -12.12 12.98
C ILE A 44 -1.39 -11.86 12.41
N LYS A 45 -1.48 -11.03 11.36
CA LYS A 45 -2.69 -10.82 10.57
C LYS A 45 -2.35 -10.71 9.09
N ASP A 46 -3.25 -11.17 8.26
CA ASP A 46 -3.12 -11.17 6.81
C ASP A 46 -4.52 -11.02 6.20
N GLU A 47 -4.79 -9.83 5.65
CA GLU A 47 -6.11 -9.43 5.19
C GLU A 47 -6.07 -9.00 3.73
N ASN A 48 -7.11 -9.37 3.00
CA ASN A 48 -7.23 -9.09 1.57
C ASN A 48 -8.68 -8.85 1.19
N HIS A 49 -9.00 -7.62 0.75
CA HIS A 49 -10.38 -7.18 0.53
C HIS A 49 -10.55 -6.55 -0.84
N VAL A 50 -11.35 -7.15 -1.68
CA VAL A 50 -11.89 -6.54 -2.89
C VAL A 50 -13.10 -5.70 -2.48
N ILE A 51 -13.22 -4.50 -3.04
CA ILE A 51 -14.28 -3.54 -2.72
C ILE A 51 -15.30 -3.58 -3.86
N GLU A 52 -16.58 -3.62 -3.52
CA GLU A 52 -17.66 -3.55 -4.49
C GLU A 52 -17.67 -2.18 -5.19
N PRO A 53 -17.96 -2.11 -6.51
CA PRO A 53 -18.05 -0.86 -7.22
C PRO A 53 -19.16 0.04 -6.66
N ASP A 54 -18.82 1.29 -6.36
CA ASP A 54 -19.76 2.31 -5.88
C ASP A 54 -19.77 3.50 -6.84
N GLY A 55 -20.78 3.54 -7.72
CA GLY A 55 -21.00 4.62 -8.67
C GLY A 55 -20.02 4.65 -9.86
N PHE A 56 -19.44 3.50 -10.24
CA PHE A 56 -18.67 3.31 -11.47
C PHE A 56 -18.82 1.87 -12.00
N GLU A 57 -18.59 1.70 -13.30
CA GLU A 57 -18.60 0.39 -13.94
C GLU A 57 -17.18 -0.18 -14.05
N ILE A 58 -17.04 -1.50 -13.96
CA ILE A 58 -15.77 -2.17 -14.18
C ILE A 58 -15.52 -2.28 -15.68
N THR A 59 -14.48 -1.60 -16.13
CA THR A 59 -13.99 -1.63 -17.51
C THR A 59 -12.74 -2.51 -17.60
N SER A 60 -12.39 -2.92 -18.83
CA SER A 60 -11.15 -3.67 -19.10
C SER A 60 -9.89 -2.92 -18.65
N ASP A 61 -9.89 -1.60 -18.69
CA ASP A 61 -8.77 -0.77 -18.22
C ASP A 61 -8.61 -0.85 -16.69
N ILE A 62 -9.72 -0.91 -15.94
CA ILE A 62 -9.72 -1.09 -14.49
C ILE A 62 -9.22 -2.50 -14.13
N GLU A 63 -9.72 -3.54 -14.83
CA GLU A 63 -9.26 -4.92 -14.63
C GLU A 63 -7.75 -5.04 -14.86
N GLN A 64 -7.26 -4.48 -15.96
CA GLN A 64 -5.83 -4.48 -16.27
C GLN A 64 -5.01 -3.68 -15.25
N ARG A 65 -5.52 -2.54 -14.80
CA ARG A 65 -4.85 -1.67 -13.82
C ARG A 65 -4.72 -2.34 -12.46
N CYS A 66 -5.82 -2.93 -11.96
CA CYS A 66 -5.87 -3.54 -10.63
C CYS A 66 -5.46 -5.02 -10.63
N GLN A 67 -5.27 -5.61 -11.82
CA GLN A 67 -5.02 -7.05 -11.99
C GLN A 67 -6.07 -7.89 -11.27
N LEU A 68 -7.34 -7.53 -11.46
CA LEU A 68 -8.53 -8.20 -10.94
C LEU A 68 -9.53 -8.36 -12.07
N SER A 69 -10.10 -9.54 -12.24
CA SER A 69 -11.17 -9.74 -13.21
C SER A 69 -12.50 -9.17 -12.70
N LYS A 70 -13.37 -8.81 -13.62
CA LYS A 70 -14.73 -8.36 -13.29
C LYS A 70 -15.48 -9.42 -12.47
N GLU A 71 -15.34 -10.69 -12.84
CA GLU A 71 -15.97 -11.83 -12.13
C GLU A 71 -15.46 -11.91 -10.68
N ASP A 72 -14.16 -11.71 -10.43
CA ASP A 72 -13.59 -11.70 -9.09
C ASP A 72 -14.12 -10.52 -8.26
N ILE A 73 -14.25 -9.34 -8.88
CA ILE A 73 -14.76 -8.15 -8.22
C ILE A 73 -16.23 -8.34 -7.84
N GLU A 74 -17.06 -8.86 -8.75
CA GLU A 74 -18.48 -9.14 -8.50
C GLU A 74 -18.68 -10.25 -7.46
N ALA A 75 -17.84 -11.29 -7.47
CA ALA A 75 -17.96 -12.41 -6.56
C ALA A 75 -17.42 -12.14 -5.15
N LYS A 76 -16.39 -11.29 -5.01
CA LYS A 76 -15.66 -11.08 -3.75
C LYS A 76 -15.80 -9.66 -3.19
N GLY A 77 -16.45 -8.76 -3.93
CA GLY A 77 -16.64 -7.37 -3.53
C GLY A 77 -17.35 -7.24 -2.17
N GLN A 78 -16.83 -6.36 -1.34
CA GLN A 78 -17.37 -6.06 -0.02
C GLN A 78 -17.67 -4.57 0.09
N PRO A 79 -18.67 -4.17 0.89
CA PRO A 79 -18.96 -2.77 1.16
C PRO A 79 -17.73 -2.04 1.70
N LEU A 80 -17.40 -0.88 1.10
CA LEU A 80 -16.22 -0.09 1.47
C LEU A 80 -16.14 0.19 2.97
N GLU A 81 -17.25 0.57 3.60
CA GLU A 81 -17.30 0.88 5.04
C GLU A 81 -16.90 -0.31 5.92
N LYS A 82 -17.24 -1.53 5.51
CA LYS A 82 -16.84 -2.75 6.20
C LYS A 82 -15.33 -2.94 6.12
N VAL A 83 -14.75 -2.70 4.94
CA VAL A 83 -13.31 -2.83 4.70
C VAL A 83 -12.53 -1.76 5.46
N LEU A 84 -12.99 -0.50 5.44
CA LEU A 84 -12.36 0.60 6.19
C LEU A 84 -12.37 0.34 7.71
N LYS A 85 -13.48 -0.17 8.27
CA LYS A 85 -13.56 -0.53 9.70
C LYS A 85 -12.64 -1.68 10.05
N ALA A 86 -12.48 -2.68 9.17
CA ALA A 86 -11.54 -3.78 9.37
C ALA A 86 -10.09 -3.29 9.35
N PHE A 87 -9.76 -2.37 8.44
CA PHE A 87 -8.44 -1.75 8.37
C PHE A 87 -8.14 -0.91 9.62
N ASP A 88 -9.09 -0.07 10.07
CA ASP A 88 -8.91 0.77 11.26
C ASP A 88 -8.69 -0.08 12.52
N LYS A 89 -9.35 -1.24 12.63
CA LYS A 89 -9.06 -2.20 13.69
C LYS A 89 -7.62 -2.73 13.62
N GLY A 90 -7.11 -3.06 12.42
CA GLY A 90 -5.71 -3.43 12.21
C GLY A 90 -4.75 -2.29 12.56
N LEU A 91 -5.12 -1.07 12.14
CA LEU A 91 -4.35 0.14 12.41
C LEU A 91 -4.22 0.43 13.91
N SER A 92 -5.25 0.15 14.71
CA SER A 92 -5.22 0.35 16.18
C SER A 92 -4.18 -0.53 16.87
N GLU A 93 -3.81 -1.67 16.29
CA GLU A 93 -2.84 -2.62 16.81
C GLU A 93 -1.39 -2.30 16.41
N ALA A 94 -1.19 -1.45 15.38
CA ALA A 94 0.12 -1.12 14.85
C ALA A 94 0.70 0.15 15.47
N TYR A 95 2.02 0.19 15.63
CA TYR A 95 2.79 1.41 15.91
C TYR A 95 3.24 2.06 14.62
N TYR A 96 3.82 1.26 13.74
CA TYR A 96 4.35 1.70 12.44
C TYR A 96 3.42 1.29 11.31
N VAL A 97 3.20 2.21 10.37
CA VAL A 97 2.44 1.98 9.15
C VAL A 97 3.35 2.17 7.95
N LEU A 98 3.42 1.15 7.11
CA LEU A 98 4.32 1.11 5.97
C LEU A 98 3.56 0.86 4.67
N ALA A 99 4.01 1.49 3.61
CA ALA A 99 3.62 1.11 2.25
C ALA A 99 4.77 1.39 1.27
N HIS A 100 4.80 0.68 0.16
CA HIS A 100 5.61 1.09 -0.97
C HIS A 100 4.86 2.20 -1.73
N ASN A 101 5.48 3.39 -1.91
CA ASN A 101 4.78 4.61 -2.34
C ASN A 101 3.67 5.04 -1.35
N LEU A 102 4.05 5.21 -0.09
CA LEU A 102 3.14 5.51 1.01
C LEU A 102 2.22 6.70 0.70
N ARG A 103 2.75 7.78 0.12
CA ARG A 103 1.95 8.98 -0.21
C ARG A 103 0.74 8.66 -1.09
N PHE A 104 0.88 7.77 -2.06
CA PHE A 104 -0.25 7.33 -2.89
C PHE A 104 -1.24 6.52 -2.05
N ASN A 105 -0.76 5.48 -1.41
CA ASN A 105 -1.59 4.53 -0.66
C ASN A 105 -2.37 5.22 0.47
N GLU A 106 -1.69 6.06 1.26
CA GLU A 106 -2.34 6.76 2.39
C GLU A 106 -3.38 7.78 1.93
N ASN A 107 -3.13 8.50 0.83
CA ASN A 107 -4.07 9.51 0.37
C ASN A 107 -5.30 8.90 -0.33
N VAL A 108 -5.13 7.83 -1.10
CA VAL A 108 -6.27 7.07 -1.65
C VAL A 108 -7.15 6.55 -0.52
N LEU A 109 -6.54 5.91 0.48
CA LEU A 109 -7.26 5.39 1.64
C LEU A 109 -7.94 6.51 2.46
N ALA A 110 -7.23 7.62 2.72
CA ALA A 110 -7.77 8.74 3.47
C ALA A 110 -8.92 9.43 2.74
N ALA A 111 -8.85 9.54 1.41
CA ALA A 111 -9.96 10.07 0.61
C ALA A 111 -11.22 9.19 0.72
N GLU A 112 -11.07 7.88 0.84
CA GLU A 112 -12.20 6.98 1.07
C GLU A 112 -12.83 7.17 2.47
N TYR A 113 -12.00 7.36 3.50
CA TYR A 113 -12.51 7.72 4.83
C TYR A 113 -13.32 9.01 4.80
N VAL A 114 -12.82 10.05 4.10
CA VAL A 114 -13.54 11.32 3.94
C VAL A 114 -14.85 11.15 3.18
N ARG A 115 -14.87 10.38 2.07
CA ARG A 115 -16.09 10.10 1.30
C ARG A 115 -17.18 9.43 2.13
N LYS A 116 -16.78 8.59 3.08
CA LYS A 116 -17.71 7.86 3.94
C LYS A 116 -17.97 8.55 5.29
N GLY A 117 -17.33 9.69 5.56
CA GLY A 117 -17.47 10.44 6.83
C GLY A 117 -17.01 9.62 8.04
N ILE A 118 -15.98 8.78 7.87
CA ILE A 118 -15.45 7.92 8.93
C ILE A 118 -14.16 8.53 9.45
N ASP A 119 -14.07 8.73 10.77
CA ASP A 119 -12.82 9.13 11.42
C ASP A 119 -11.80 7.99 11.38
N HIS A 120 -10.52 8.34 11.26
CA HIS A 120 -9.42 7.38 11.21
C HIS A 120 -8.18 7.88 11.95
N SER A 121 -7.30 6.94 12.32
CA SER A 121 -6.06 7.24 13.04
C SER A 121 -4.79 7.13 12.17
N LEU A 122 -4.93 6.95 10.85
CA LEU A 122 -3.83 6.68 9.91
C LEU A 122 -2.66 7.68 10.07
N PHE A 123 -2.96 8.99 10.12
CA PHE A 123 -1.93 10.03 10.20
C PHE A 123 -1.39 10.28 11.63
N ARG A 124 -1.88 9.54 12.63
CA ARG A 124 -1.37 9.57 14.02
C ARG A 124 -0.32 8.50 14.28
N LYS A 125 -0.04 7.64 13.29
CA LYS A 125 0.94 6.56 13.37
C LYS A 125 2.29 7.01 12.82
N ASP A 126 3.35 6.35 13.23
CA ASP A 126 4.65 6.50 12.60
C ASP A 126 4.60 5.85 11.21
N ARG A 127 4.90 6.65 10.19
CA ARG A 127 4.65 6.32 8.79
C ARG A 127 5.96 6.21 8.02
N ILE A 128 6.20 5.07 7.41
CA ILE A 128 7.44 4.74 6.70
C ILE A 128 7.15 4.45 5.23
N CYS A 129 7.78 5.20 4.34
CA CYS A 129 7.70 4.96 2.90
C CYS A 129 8.82 4.04 2.43
N LEU A 130 8.53 2.76 2.24
CA LEU A 130 9.54 1.78 1.83
C LEU A 130 10.23 2.16 0.51
N MET A 131 9.53 2.83 -0.41
CA MET A 131 10.08 3.32 -1.67
C MET A 131 11.20 4.36 -1.44
N GLN A 132 10.98 5.30 -0.53
CA GLN A 132 11.96 6.36 -0.24
C GLN A 132 13.16 5.80 0.54
N GLU A 133 12.89 5.03 1.59
CA GLU A 133 13.92 4.48 2.47
C GLU A 133 14.84 3.48 1.76
N SER A 134 14.34 2.76 0.76
CA SER A 134 15.17 1.83 -0.02
C SER A 134 15.97 2.47 -1.17
N THR A 135 15.86 3.78 -1.37
CA THR A 135 16.51 4.49 -2.49
C THR A 135 18.03 4.31 -2.49
N PHE A 136 18.67 4.56 -1.34
CA PHE A 136 20.12 4.45 -1.20
C PHE A 136 20.60 2.99 -1.15
N PHE A 137 19.76 2.07 -0.76
CA PHE A 137 20.04 0.64 -0.87
C PHE A 137 20.06 0.18 -2.33
N CYS A 138 19.05 0.59 -3.10
CA CYS A 138 18.91 0.17 -4.50
C CYS A 138 19.92 0.86 -5.45
N LYS A 139 20.30 2.12 -5.19
CA LYS A 139 21.22 2.93 -5.98
C LYS A 139 20.91 2.96 -7.48
N LEU A 140 19.64 2.94 -7.84
CA LEU A 140 19.21 3.02 -9.22
C LEU A 140 19.45 4.42 -9.79
N PRO A 141 20.15 4.56 -10.94
CA PRO A 141 20.50 5.87 -11.46
C PRO A 141 19.26 6.67 -11.90
N SER A 142 19.23 7.97 -11.57
CA SER A 142 18.26 8.92 -12.08
C SER A 142 18.74 9.59 -13.34
N LYS A 143 17.83 9.97 -14.23
CA LYS A 143 18.15 10.75 -15.45
C LYS A 143 18.70 12.14 -15.16
N THR A 144 18.37 12.70 -13.99
CA THR A 144 18.76 14.05 -13.55
C THR A 144 19.95 14.07 -12.59
N GLY A 145 20.61 12.91 -12.39
CA GLY A 145 21.70 12.73 -11.40
C GLY A 145 21.17 12.14 -10.08
N GLY A 146 22.08 11.51 -9.33
CA GLY A 146 21.72 10.80 -8.09
C GLY A 146 20.94 9.51 -8.34
N TYR A 147 20.10 9.15 -7.38
CA TYR A 147 19.30 7.92 -7.42
C TYR A 147 17.81 8.20 -7.53
N LYS A 148 17.10 7.39 -8.30
CA LYS A 148 15.64 7.41 -8.37
C LYS A 148 15.04 6.53 -7.30
N TRP A 149 13.80 6.80 -6.93
CA TRP A 149 12.98 5.90 -6.13
C TRP A 149 12.75 4.58 -6.88
N PRO A 150 13.02 3.42 -6.26
CA PRO A 150 12.73 2.13 -6.89
C PRO A 150 11.22 1.87 -6.95
N THR A 151 10.75 1.24 -8.00
CA THR A 151 9.44 0.57 -7.94
C THR A 151 9.52 -0.65 -7.03
N ILE A 152 8.37 -1.13 -6.53
CA ILE A 152 8.37 -2.35 -5.70
C ILE A 152 8.91 -3.56 -6.47
N THR A 153 8.69 -3.63 -7.78
CA THR A 153 9.24 -4.68 -8.65
C THR A 153 10.77 -4.61 -8.71
N GLU A 154 11.34 -3.40 -8.85
CA GLU A 154 12.79 -3.19 -8.85
C GLU A 154 13.40 -3.53 -7.50
N LEU A 155 12.81 -3.05 -6.40
CA LEU A 155 13.27 -3.37 -5.06
C LEU A 155 13.26 -4.87 -4.79
N HIS A 156 12.15 -5.55 -5.12
CA HIS A 156 12.03 -6.99 -4.95
C HIS A 156 13.06 -7.76 -5.80
N ALA A 157 13.25 -7.33 -7.06
CA ALA A 157 14.24 -7.96 -7.94
C ALA A 157 15.68 -7.77 -7.45
N ILE A 158 16.02 -6.61 -6.90
CA ILE A 158 17.36 -6.35 -6.32
C ILE A 158 17.61 -7.24 -5.10
N ILE A 159 16.64 -7.34 -4.18
CA ILE A 159 16.80 -8.13 -2.94
C ILE A 159 16.82 -9.64 -3.22
N PHE A 160 15.89 -10.12 -4.04
CA PHE A 160 15.66 -11.57 -4.21
C PHE A 160 16.15 -12.12 -5.56
N GLN A 161 16.68 -11.25 -6.44
CA GLN A 161 17.11 -11.59 -7.80
C GLN A 161 16.00 -12.31 -8.60
N LYS A 162 14.76 -11.99 -8.31
CA LYS A 162 13.57 -12.60 -8.90
C LYS A 162 12.43 -11.56 -8.94
N ALA A 163 11.76 -11.47 -10.08
CA ALA A 163 10.51 -10.73 -10.19
C ALA A 163 9.37 -11.41 -9.42
N TYR A 164 8.36 -10.67 -9.03
CA TYR A 164 7.08 -11.18 -8.55
C TYR A 164 5.96 -10.86 -9.55
N SER A 165 4.82 -11.51 -9.43
CA SER A 165 3.69 -11.35 -10.35
C SER A 165 2.37 -11.63 -9.61
N PRO A 166 1.30 -10.91 -9.97
CA PRO A 166 1.27 -9.75 -10.88
C PRO A 166 1.60 -8.45 -10.13
N PRO A 167 2.37 -7.52 -10.70
CA PRO A 167 2.53 -6.17 -10.15
C PRO A 167 1.21 -5.37 -10.30
N ASN A 168 1.04 -4.33 -9.50
CA ASN A 168 -0.15 -3.46 -9.44
C ASN A 168 -1.42 -4.17 -8.92
N ASN A 169 -1.28 -5.32 -8.29
CA ASN A 169 -2.34 -5.95 -7.51
C ASN A 169 -2.04 -5.76 -6.03
N ALA A 170 -2.94 -5.13 -5.27
CA ALA A 170 -2.69 -4.78 -3.87
C ALA A 170 -2.25 -5.99 -3.03
N ARG A 171 -2.79 -7.17 -3.30
CA ARG A 171 -2.38 -8.40 -2.60
C ARG A 171 -0.96 -8.83 -2.92
N ALA A 172 -0.59 -8.84 -4.19
CA ALA A 172 0.76 -9.21 -4.61
C ALA A 172 1.79 -8.16 -4.15
N ASP A 173 1.44 -6.88 -4.25
CA ASP A 173 2.30 -5.76 -3.89
C ASP A 173 2.54 -5.71 -2.37
N VAL A 174 1.53 -5.92 -1.52
CA VAL A 174 1.72 -5.97 -0.06
C VAL A 174 2.58 -7.17 0.36
N ILE A 175 2.44 -8.33 -0.27
CA ILE A 175 3.31 -9.48 -0.02
C ILE A 175 4.75 -9.16 -0.41
N ALA A 176 4.97 -8.56 -1.58
CA ALA A 176 6.30 -8.16 -2.04
C ALA A 176 6.91 -7.10 -1.11
N ALA A 177 6.15 -6.07 -0.74
CA ALA A 177 6.58 -5.02 0.20
C ALA A 177 6.93 -5.59 1.58
N THR A 178 6.11 -6.50 2.11
CA THR A 178 6.37 -7.18 3.39
C THR A 178 7.66 -7.98 3.35
N ARG A 179 7.90 -8.73 2.27
CA ARG A 179 9.16 -9.49 2.10
C ARG A 179 10.36 -8.56 2.00
N CYS A 180 10.26 -7.47 1.24
CA CYS A 180 11.32 -6.48 1.11
C CYS A 180 11.61 -5.80 2.45
N PHE A 181 10.58 -5.37 3.17
CA PHE A 181 10.71 -4.76 4.50
C PHE A 181 11.44 -5.70 5.47
N LYS A 182 11.03 -6.96 5.56
CA LYS A 182 11.69 -7.96 6.42
C LYS A 182 13.17 -8.11 6.06
N ALA A 183 13.49 -8.24 4.79
CA ALA A 183 14.88 -8.40 4.33
C ALA A 183 15.73 -7.17 4.67
N LEU A 184 15.22 -5.95 4.44
CA LEU A 184 15.92 -4.71 4.75
C LEU A 184 16.11 -4.53 6.27
N LYS A 185 15.08 -4.80 7.09
CA LYS A 185 15.18 -4.70 8.54
C LYS A 185 16.15 -5.74 9.12
N MET A 186 16.07 -6.99 8.68
CA MET A 186 17.02 -8.03 9.08
C MET A 186 18.46 -7.73 8.63
N GLY A 187 18.62 -7.07 7.49
CA GLY A 187 19.92 -6.60 6.97
C GLY A 187 20.40 -5.29 7.58
N LYS A 188 19.72 -4.75 8.59
CA LYS A 188 20.03 -3.48 9.28
C LYS A 188 20.11 -2.26 8.35
N GLN A 189 19.34 -2.28 7.26
CA GLN A 189 19.28 -1.18 6.30
C GLN A 189 18.27 -0.09 6.69
N LEU A 190 17.51 -0.31 7.76
CA LEU A 190 16.43 0.55 8.24
C LEU A 190 16.54 0.85 9.74
N ASP A 191 17.70 0.55 10.37
CA ASP A 191 17.84 0.67 11.83
C ASP A 191 17.61 2.12 12.31
N ASP A 192 18.01 3.12 11.51
CA ASP A 192 17.85 4.53 11.83
C ASP A 192 16.37 5.00 11.89
N LEU A 193 15.43 4.18 11.42
CA LEU A 193 13.99 4.52 11.38
C LEU A 193 13.22 4.02 12.60
N PHE A 194 13.84 3.20 13.41
CA PHE A 194 13.18 2.60 14.57
C PHE A 194 13.96 3.00 15.81
N ASP A 195 13.28 3.65 16.73
CA ASP A 195 13.85 3.89 18.05
C ASP A 195 14.33 2.58 18.68
N ASP A 196 15.49 2.61 19.33
CA ASP A 196 16.09 1.44 19.97
C ASP A 196 15.06 0.72 20.85
N GLU A 197 14.52 -0.39 20.35
CA GLU A 197 13.67 -1.32 21.08
C GLU A 197 14.52 -2.31 21.92
#